data_60e88c3123b567345a08cf40ae2ac831
#
_entry.id   60e88c3123b567345a08cf40ae2ac831
#
_cell.length_a   1.000
_cell.length_b   1.000
_cell.length_c   1.000
_cell.angle_alpha   90.00
_cell.angle_beta   90.00
_cell.angle_gamma   90.00
#
_symmetry.space_group_name_H-M   'P 1'
#
loop_
_entity.id
_entity.type
_entity.pdbx_description
1 polymer ?
#
loop_
_entity_poly.entity_id
_entity_poly.type
_entity_poly.pdbx_seq_one_letter_code
_entity_poly.pdbx_strand_id
1 'polypeptide(L)'
;MGRDNLIERLKREAEEQYRIFNQKFVLTNRNVMLGVKVPKMRSIAREIAAGDWEGFLAGYGFGVGNAVQMAEIAEQLNRDERCRTIFFEEVMIIGMVIDLINVPPSVRLALVEQFVPLIDNWAVCDVFCGGAKWVGEPGRGPKACNRVPLEQVWEFLQRYLFPDVEECHPQVESSGTGHRREYGGENPQGCSEFEIRFGVVMLMSYFLVPEYIGKVFEVLARVRKGDYYVDMAVAWCLATARAKFDAQTQAFVAGAGLPAGVLKKYEQKVRDSLIMRKRGSSR
;
A
#
# COMPACT_ATOMS: atom_id res chain seq x y z
N MET A 1 -5.05 -10.45 20.13
CA MET A 1 -6.49 -10.04 20.05
C MET A 1 -7.14 -10.84 18.94
N GLY A 2 -8.14 -11.67 19.22
CA GLY A 2 -8.89 -12.41 18.20
C GLY A 2 -9.76 -11.50 17.33
N ARG A 3 -10.12 -11.96 16.12
CA ARG A 3 -10.91 -11.21 15.14
C ARG A 3 -12.26 -10.74 15.68
N ASP A 4 -13.02 -11.61 16.37
CA ASP A 4 -14.34 -11.28 16.89
C ASP A 4 -14.26 -10.14 17.91
N ASN A 5 -13.29 -10.18 18.82
CA ASN A 5 -13.05 -9.10 19.79
C ASN A 5 -12.68 -7.78 19.12
N LEU A 6 -11.91 -7.85 18.02
CA LEU A 6 -11.59 -6.66 17.22
C LEU A 6 -12.87 -6.08 16.59
N ILE A 7 -13.68 -6.89 15.94
CA ILE A 7 -14.92 -6.45 15.28
C ILE A 7 -15.89 -5.81 16.30
N GLU A 8 -16.06 -6.42 17.46
CA GLU A 8 -16.90 -5.84 18.53
C GLU A 8 -16.37 -4.48 19.01
N ARG A 9 -15.05 -4.37 19.17
CA ARG A 9 -14.40 -3.10 19.51
C ARG A 9 -14.60 -2.06 18.42
N LEU A 10 -14.39 -2.39 17.16
CA LEU A 10 -14.59 -1.49 16.03
C LEU A 10 -16.05 -1.01 15.96
N LYS A 11 -17.02 -1.89 16.15
CA LYS A 11 -18.45 -1.51 16.19
C LYS A 11 -18.76 -0.52 17.32
N ARG A 12 -18.16 -0.66 18.50
CA ARG A 12 -18.32 0.29 19.62
C ARG A 12 -17.66 1.64 19.35
N GLU A 13 -16.56 1.66 18.59
CA GLU A 13 -15.79 2.86 18.26
C GLU A 13 -16.30 3.56 17.00
N ALA A 14 -17.23 2.94 16.27
CA ALA A 14 -17.78 3.43 15.01
C ALA A 14 -18.64 4.68 15.21
N GLU A 15 -18.51 5.63 14.29
CA GLU A 15 -19.29 6.87 14.25
C GLU A 15 -20.02 6.96 12.91
N GLU A 16 -21.34 6.89 12.92
CA GLU A 16 -22.18 6.87 11.71
C GLU A 16 -21.95 8.10 10.81
N GLN A 17 -21.85 9.29 11.39
CA GLN A 17 -21.62 10.53 10.63
C GLN A 17 -20.25 10.50 9.93
N TYR A 18 -19.23 9.94 10.59
CA TYR A 18 -17.92 9.76 10.01
C TYR A 18 -17.93 8.72 8.88
N ARG A 19 -18.67 7.63 9.04
CA ARG A 19 -18.91 6.63 8.00
C ARG A 19 -19.51 7.25 6.75
N ILE A 20 -20.66 7.96 6.91
CA ILE A 20 -21.37 8.61 5.80
C ILE A 20 -20.47 9.64 5.10
N PHE A 21 -19.67 10.39 5.86
CA PHE A 21 -18.74 11.36 5.29
C PHE A 21 -17.65 10.67 4.47
N ASN A 22 -16.97 9.66 5.04
CA ASN A 22 -15.86 8.99 4.37
C ASN A 22 -16.27 8.21 3.12
N GLN A 23 -17.42 7.55 3.13
CA GLN A 23 -17.93 6.81 1.98
C GLN A 23 -18.10 7.66 0.71
N LYS A 24 -18.18 8.98 0.83
CA LYS A 24 -18.22 9.89 -0.33
C LYS A 24 -16.87 10.00 -1.06
N PHE A 25 -15.77 9.72 -0.37
CA PHE A 25 -14.41 9.92 -0.87
C PHE A 25 -13.61 8.63 -0.99
N VAL A 26 -13.90 7.66 -0.14
CA VAL A 26 -13.22 6.36 -0.11
C VAL A 26 -14.18 5.32 -0.65
N LEU A 27 -14.01 4.99 -1.92
CA LEU A 27 -14.76 3.91 -2.56
C LEU A 27 -14.02 2.60 -2.27
N THR A 28 -14.68 1.71 -1.55
CA THR A 28 -14.21 0.34 -1.35
C THR A 28 -15.10 -0.59 -2.16
N ASN A 29 -14.52 -1.41 -3.01
CA ASN A 29 -15.27 -2.34 -3.85
C ASN A 29 -15.54 -3.68 -3.12
N ARG A 30 -14.76 -3.98 -2.08
CA ARG A 30 -14.74 -5.28 -1.39
C ARG A 30 -15.15 -5.20 0.06
N ASN A 31 -15.00 -4.06 0.71
CA ASN A 31 -15.05 -3.93 2.17
C ASN A 31 -16.17 -3.00 2.63
N VAL A 32 -16.90 -3.42 3.64
CA VAL A 32 -17.87 -2.56 4.34
C VAL A 32 -17.12 -1.66 5.32
N MET A 33 -17.44 -0.37 5.34
CA MET A 33 -16.87 0.60 6.28
C MET A 33 -17.77 0.72 7.51
N LEU A 34 -17.18 0.61 8.69
CA LEU A 34 -17.86 0.81 9.98
C LEU A 34 -17.88 2.28 10.42
N GLY A 35 -16.85 3.04 10.11
CA GLY A 35 -16.74 4.46 10.44
C GLY A 35 -15.87 4.75 11.66
N VAL A 36 -14.80 3.99 11.86
CA VAL A 36 -13.82 4.24 12.93
C VAL A 36 -12.73 5.20 12.45
N LYS A 37 -12.46 6.24 13.25
CA LYS A 37 -11.44 7.24 12.92
C LYS A 37 -10.02 6.67 12.94
N VAL A 38 -9.17 7.10 12.01
CA VAL A 38 -7.77 6.64 11.87
C VAL A 38 -6.96 6.69 13.18
N PRO A 39 -7.04 7.74 14.04
CA PRO A 39 -6.31 7.74 15.30
C PRO A 39 -6.69 6.59 16.25
N LYS A 40 -7.97 6.18 16.27
CA LYS A 40 -8.45 5.04 17.07
C LYS A 40 -7.91 3.72 16.50
N MET A 41 -7.97 3.53 15.19
CA MET A 41 -7.37 2.37 14.52
C MET A 41 -5.87 2.26 14.79
N ARG A 42 -5.13 3.37 14.77
CA ARG A 42 -3.71 3.40 15.15
C ARG A 42 -3.45 2.99 16.60
N SER A 43 -4.35 3.34 17.53
CA SER A 43 -4.23 2.90 18.93
C SER A 43 -4.40 1.39 19.04
N ILE A 44 -5.43 0.85 18.39
CA ILE A 44 -5.68 -0.59 18.34
C ILE A 44 -4.50 -1.35 17.72
N ALA A 45 -3.99 -0.86 16.59
CA ALA A 45 -2.83 -1.47 15.92
C ALA A 45 -1.57 -1.50 16.80
N ARG A 46 -1.32 -0.45 17.61
CA ARG A 46 -0.20 -0.45 18.56
C ARG A 46 -0.37 -1.48 19.68
N GLU A 47 -1.58 -1.63 20.19
CA GLU A 47 -1.89 -2.65 21.21
C GLU A 47 -1.65 -4.07 20.66
N ILE A 48 -2.11 -4.35 19.44
CA ILE A 48 -1.89 -5.62 18.77
C ILE A 48 -0.41 -5.86 18.50
N ALA A 49 0.29 -4.86 17.95
CA ALA A 49 1.72 -4.97 17.64
C ALA A 49 2.62 -5.14 18.88
N ALA A 50 2.18 -4.68 20.04
CA ALA A 50 2.86 -4.86 21.32
C ALA A 50 2.50 -6.18 22.02
N GLY A 51 1.44 -6.86 21.57
CA GLY A 51 0.96 -8.13 22.11
C GLY A 51 1.17 -9.30 21.14
N ASP A 52 0.15 -10.14 21.01
CA ASP A 52 0.13 -11.30 20.12
C ASP A 52 -0.23 -10.87 18.67
N TRP A 53 0.72 -10.25 17.98
CA TRP A 53 0.56 -9.86 16.58
C TRP A 53 0.61 -11.06 15.62
N GLU A 54 1.35 -12.13 15.97
CA GLU A 54 1.45 -13.35 15.18
C GLU A 54 0.11 -14.06 15.13
N GLY A 55 -0.51 -14.31 16.27
CA GLY A 55 -1.85 -14.90 16.35
C GLY A 55 -2.91 -14.01 15.70
N PHE A 56 -2.78 -12.68 15.80
CA PHE A 56 -3.66 -11.75 15.10
C PHE A 56 -3.55 -11.89 13.58
N LEU A 57 -2.34 -11.81 13.01
CA LEU A 57 -2.13 -11.91 11.56
C LEU A 57 -2.49 -13.30 11.03
N ALA A 58 -2.18 -14.37 11.78
CA ALA A 58 -2.57 -15.74 11.44
C ALA A 58 -4.09 -15.90 11.34
N GLY A 59 -4.87 -15.22 12.19
CA GLY A 59 -6.33 -15.19 12.14
C GLY A 59 -6.90 -14.58 10.85
N TYR A 60 -6.08 -13.88 10.06
CA TYR A 60 -6.40 -13.35 8.72
C TYR A 60 -5.70 -14.11 7.59
N GLY A 61 -5.05 -15.24 7.90
CA GLY A 61 -4.35 -16.06 6.92
C GLY A 61 -2.95 -15.58 6.56
N PHE A 62 -2.40 -14.62 7.31
CA PHE A 62 -1.00 -14.23 7.15
C PHE A 62 -0.10 -15.23 7.87
N GLY A 63 0.93 -15.70 7.18
CA GLY A 63 1.91 -16.63 7.77
C GLY A 63 3.33 -16.28 7.38
N VAL A 64 4.25 -16.58 8.29
CA VAL A 64 5.70 -16.45 8.09
C VAL A 64 6.30 -17.86 7.94
N GLY A 65 5.47 -18.84 7.59
CA GLY A 65 5.82 -20.25 7.43
C GLY A 65 6.00 -20.67 5.97
N ASN A 66 6.33 -21.94 5.77
CA ASN A 66 6.48 -22.50 4.43
C ASN A 66 5.14 -22.51 3.65
N ALA A 67 5.21 -22.60 2.33
CA ALA A 67 4.06 -22.52 1.42
C ALA A 67 2.93 -23.54 1.72
N VAL A 68 3.24 -24.65 2.39
CA VAL A 68 2.26 -25.71 2.75
C VAL A 68 1.33 -25.23 3.88
N GLN A 69 1.87 -24.60 4.94
CA GLN A 69 1.06 -24.02 6.01
C GLN A 69 0.17 -22.88 5.50
N MET A 70 0.67 -22.10 4.55
CA MET A 70 -0.09 -21.02 3.93
C MET A 70 -1.28 -21.55 3.10
N ALA A 71 -1.09 -22.67 2.38
CA ALA A 71 -2.16 -23.30 1.62
C ALA A 71 -3.26 -23.88 2.54
N GLU A 72 -2.89 -24.49 3.66
CA GLU A 72 -3.83 -25.03 4.65
C GLU A 72 -4.66 -23.92 5.31
N ILE A 73 -4.01 -22.81 5.70
CA ILE A 73 -4.70 -21.62 6.28
C ILE A 73 -5.62 -20.99 5.26
N ALA A 74 -5.19 -20.82 4.01
CA ALA A 74 -6.01 -20.28 2.94
C ALA A 74 -7.22 -21.19 2.63
N GLU A 75 -7.04 -22.50 2.69
CA GLU A 75 -8.12 -23.46 2.50
C GLU A 75 -9.12 -23.45 3.66
N GLN A 76 -8.65 -23.33 4.91
CA GLN A 76 -9.52 -23.16 6.09
C GLN A 76 -10.33 -21.86 6.03
N LEU A 77 -9.68 -20.73 5.64
CA LEU A 77 -10.37 -19.45 5.47
C LEU A 77 -11.39 -19.46 4.33
N ASN A 78 -11.14 -20.23 3.26
CA ASN A 78 -12.10 -20.38 2.18
C ASN A 78 -13.33 -21.24 2.55
N ARG A 79 -13.22 -22.13 3.55
CA ARG A 79 -14.34 -22.98 4.03
C ARG A 79 -15.27 -22.23 4.98
N ASP A 80 -14.80 -21.20 5.68
CA ASP A 80 -15.64 -20.43 6.60
C ASP A 80 -16.27 -19.23 5.88
N GLU A 81 -17.58 -19.31 5.58
CA GLU A 81 -18.33 -18.21 4.96
C GLU A 81 -18.28 -16.90 5.75
N ARG A 82 -18.01 -16.95 7.07
CA ARG A 82 -17.83 -15.79 7.93
C ARG A 82 -16.54 -15.01 7.62
N CYS A 83 -15.55 -15.62 6.96
CA CYS A 83 -14.32 -14.98 6.55
C CYS A 83 -14.42 -14.14 5.26
N ARG A 84 -15.57 -14.17 4.56
CA ARG A 84 -15.71 -13.50 3.26
C ARG A 84 -15.85 -11.99 3.32
N THR A 85 -16.23 -11.43 4.45
CA THR A 85 -16.40 -9.98 4.60
C THR A 85 -15.38 -9.44 5.61
N ILE A 86 -14.33 -8.81 5.10
CA ILE A 86 -13.37 -8.06 5.92
C ILE A 86 -13.81 -6.60 5.91
N PHE A 87 -13.91 -5.95 7.07
CA PHE A 87 -14.22 -4.52 7.13
C PHE A 87 -13.02 -3.68 6.68
N PHE A 88 -13.32 -2.49 6.14
CA PHE A 88 -12.30 -1.50 5.77
C PHE A 88 -11.30 -1.24 6.92
N GLU A 89 -11.82 -1.12 8.13
CA GLU A 89 -11.02 -0.89 9.33
C GLU A 89 -10.12 -2.06 9.70
N GLU A 90 -10.54 -3.29 9.43
CA GLU A 90 -9.69 -4.48 9.63
C GLU A 90 -8.50 -4.44 8.70
N VAL A 91 -8.70 -4.17 7.40
CA VAL A 91 -7.61 -4.05 6.41
C VAL A 91 -6.65 -2.93 6.81
N MET A 92 -7.19 -1.78 7.22
CA MET A 92 -6.40 -0.65 7.70
C MET A 92 -5.52 -1.03 8.91
N ILE A 93 -6.09 -1.76 9.88
CA ILE A 93 -5.38 -2.20 11.09
C ILE A 93 -4.32 -3.26 10.76
N ILE A 94 -4.61 -4.21 9.87
CA ILE A 94 -3.64 -5.21 9.41
C ILE A 94 -2.40 -4.50 8.84
N GLY A 95 -2.58 -3.56 7.91
CA GLY A 95 -1.47 -2.78 7.37
C GLY A 95 -0.69 -2.01 8.44
N MET A 96 -1.39 -1.36 9.38
CA MET A 96 -0.73 -0.65 10.48
C MET A 96 0.04 -1.59 11.42
N VAL A 97 -0.46 -2.80 11.69
CA VAL A 97 0.25 -3.81 12.50
C VAL A 97 1.51 -4.26 11.77
N ILE A 98 1.41 -4.59 10.47
CA ILE A 98 2.56 -4.93 9.64
C ILE A 98 3.62 -3.83 9.69
N ASP A 99 3.26 -2.55 9.66
CA ASP A 99 4.21 -1.43 9.77
C ASP A 99 4.88 -1.32 11.14
N LEU A 100 4.18 -1.68 12.22
CA LEU A 100 4.60 -1.42 13.60
C LEU A 100 5.44 -2.54 14.21
N ILE A 101 5.24 -3.80 13.81
CA ILE A 101 5.95 -4.95 14.38
C ILE A 101 7.45 -4.86 14.09
N ASN A 102 8.27 -5.51 14.91
CA ASN A 102 9.71 -5.51 14.74
C ASN A 102 10.19 -6.90 14.29
N VAL A 103 10.34 -7.08 12.99
CA VAL A 103 10.65 -8.37 12.35
C VAL A 103 11.80 -8.21 11.35
N PRO A 104 12.53 -9.30 11.03
CA PRO A 104 13.59 -9.29 10.01
C PRO A 104 13.09 -8.82 8.64
N PRO A 105 13.97 -8.25 7.79
CA PRO A 105 13.62 -7.76 6.45
C PRO A 105 12.86 -8.78 5.58
N SER A 106 13.28 -10.05 5.55
CA SER A 106 12.64 -11.10 4.77
C SER A 106 11.20 -11.36 5.22
N VAL A 107 10.97 -11.42 6.53
CA VAL A 107 9.64 -11.57 7.13
C VAL A 107 8.77 -10.35 6.81
N ARG A 108 9.33 -9.14 6.90
CA ARG A 108 8.64 -7.90 6.55
C ARG A 108 8.12 -7.93 5.12
N LEU A 109 9.00 -8.22 4.15
CA LEU A 109 8.64 -8.23 2.75
C LEU A 109 7.61 -9.32 2.42
N ALA A 110 7.72 -10.51 3.04
CA ALA A 110 6.75 -11.58 2.89
C ALA A 110 5.35 -11.18 3.41
N LEU A 111 5.26 -10.45 4.54
CA LEU A 111 3.99 -9.95 5.06
C LEU A 111 3.42 -8.83 4.17
N VAL A 112 4.26 -7.95 3.65
CA VAL A 112 3.84 -6.89 2.71
C VAL A 112 3.31 -7.50 1.42
N GLU A 113 3.96 -8.53 0.88
CA GLU A 113 3.52 -9.25 -0.32
C GLU A 113 2.12 -9.86 -0.15
N GLN A 114 1.82 -10.42 1.04
CA GLN A 114 0.50 -10.94 1.36
C GLN A 114 -0.54 -9.83 1.58
N PHE A 115 -0.12 -8.66 2.04
CA PHE A 115 -1.01 -7.54 2.35
C PHE A 115 -1.42 -6.73 1.11
N VAL A 116 -0.50 -6.49 0.18
CA VAL A 116 -0.74 -5.61 -0.98
C VAL A 116 -1.99 -6.00 -1.78
N PRO A 117 -2.31 -7.28 -2.03
CA PRO A 117 -3.54 -7.68 -2.72
C PRO A 117 -4.86 -7.32 -1.99
N LEU A 118 -4.79 -7.01 -0.69
CA LEU A 118 -5.96 -6.56 0.09
C LEU A 118 -6.25 -5.06 -0.09
N ILE A 119 -5.32 -4.31 -0.65
CA ILE A 119 -5.47 -2.86 -0.89
C ILE A 119 -6.45 -2.66 -2.04
N ASP A 120 -7.64 -2.16 -1.75
CA ASP A 120 -8.71 -1.91 -2.73
C ASP A 120 -9.12 -0.44 -2.81
N ASN A 121 -8.41 0.44 -2.10
CA ASN A 121 -8.69 1.87 -2.09
C ASN A 121 -7.45 2.71 -1.73
N TRP A 122 -7.51 3.99 -2.09
CA TRP A 122 -6.40 4.92 -1.87
C TRP A 122 -6.09 5.18 -0.38
N ALA A 123 -7.10 5.14 0.50
CA ALA A 123 -6.90 5.47 1.91
C ALA A 123 -6.07 4.40 2.64
N VAL A 124 -6.33 3.11 2.39
CA VAL A 124 -5.50 2.00 2.89
C VAL A 124 -4.10 2.09 2.32
N CYS A 125 -3.98 2.28 0.99
CA CYS A 125 -2.71 2.39 0.30
C CYS A 125 -1.82 3.49 0.89
N ASP A 126 -2.36 4.72 0.98
CA ASP A 126 -1.58 5.90 1.37
C ASP A 126 -1.21 5.90 2.85
N VAL A 127 -2.10 5.37 3.72
CA VAL A 127 -1.80 5.21 5.15
C VAL A 127 -0.72 4.17 5.38
N PHE A 128 -0.77 3.04 4.68
CA PHE A 128 0.25 1.99 4.76
C PHE A 128 1.60 2.51 4.24
N CYS A 129 1.66 3.04 3.02
CA CYS A 129 2.91 3.56 2.46
C CYS A 129 3.51 4.69 3.31
N GLY A 130 2.69 5.58 3.86
CA GLY A 130 3.14 6.65 4.75
C GLY A 130 3.61 6.15 6.13
N GLY A 131 3.16 4.98 6.55
CA GLY A 131 3.51 4.30 7.80
C GLY A 131 4.78 3.47 7.74
N ALA A 132 5.29 3.13 6.56
CA ALA A 132 6.36 2.16 6.31
C ALA A 132 7.76 2.65 6.78
N LYS A 133 7.89 2.99 8.05
CA LYS A 133 9.16 3.46 8.68
C LYS A 133 10.23 2.37 8.77
N TRP A 134 9.89 1.17 8.40
CA TRP A 134 10.80 0.05 8.23
C TRP A 134 11.66 0.16 6.94
N VAL A 135 11.30 1.05 6.03
CA VAL A 135 12.10 1.35 4.83
C VAL A 135 13.28 2.23 5.20
N GLY A 136 14.48 1.88 4.75
CA GLY A 136 15.70 2.66 4.90
C GLY A 136 16.88 1.83 5.38
N GLU A 137 18.03 2.46 5.46
CA GLU A 137 19.25 1.76 5.87
C GLU A 137 19.16 1.24 7.31
N PRO A 138 19.65 0.01 7.56
CA PRO A 138 19.77 -0.52 8.90
C PRO A 138 20.62 0.39 9.78
N GLY A 139 20.17 0.60 11.00
CA GLY A 139 20.85 1.47 11.96
C GLY A 139 21.03 0.80 13.30
N ARG A 140 21.56 1.56 14.27
CA ARG A 140 21.74 1.08 15.64
C ARG A 140 20.40 1.07 16.40
N GLY A 141 20.15 0.01 17.16
CA GLY A 141 18.97 -0.14 18.02
C GLY A 141 17.92 -1.12 17.49
N PRO A 142 17.02 -1.58 18.37
CA PRO A 142 16.15 -2.75 18.11
C PRO A 142 15.22 -2.60 16.91
N LYS A 143 14.77 -1.38 16.60
CA LYS A 143 13.87 -1.13 15.45
C LYS A 143 14.63 -0.75 14.19
N ALA A 144 15.81 -0.15 14.34
CA ALA A 144 16.57 0.33 13.20
C ALA A 144 17.39 -0.79 12.54
N CYS A 145 17.81 -1.83 13.28
CA CYS A 145 18.53 -2.96 12.71
C CYS A 145 17.67 -3.82 11.77
N ASN A 146 16.34 -3.77 11.90
CA ASN A 146 15.39 -4.51 11.09
C ASN A 146 14.75 -3.66 9.97
N ARG A 147 15.35 -2.53 9.63
CA ARG A 147 14.95 -1.80 8.43
C ARG A 147 15.34 -2.56 7.17
N VAL A 148 14.50 -2.45 6.16
CA VAL A 148 14.75 -3.00 4.83
C VAL A 148 15.52 -1.96 4.02
N PRO A 149 16.74 -2.27 3.53
CA PRO A 149 17.52 -1.36 2.71
C PRO A 149 16.76 -0.88 1.48
N LEU A 150 16.99 0.36 1.05
CA LEU A 150 16.31 0.95 -0.11
C LEU A 150 16.44 0.08 -1.38
N GLU A 151 17.61 -0.52 -1.59
CA GLU A 151 17.84 -1.39 -2.74
C GLU A 151 16.92 -2.62 -2.73
N GLN A 152 16.78 -3.31 -1.59
CA GLN A 152 15.87 -4.46 -1.47
C GLN A 152 14.40 -4.05 -1.64
N VAL A 153 14.01 -2.88 -1.12
CA VAL A 153 12.66 -2.36 -1.34
C VAL A 153 12.46 -1.99 -2.81
N TRP A 154 13.46 -1.41 -3.47
CA TRP A 154 13.41 -1.10 -4.91
C TRP A 154 13.15 -2.35 -5.75
N GLU A 155 13.92 -3.41 -5.54
CA GLU A 155 13.76 -4.70 -6.22
C GLU A 155 12.38 -5.30 -5.94
N PHE A 156 11.94 -5.27 -4.68
CA PHE A 156 10.62 -5.76 -4.29
C PHE A 156 9.48 -5.04 -5.00
N LEU A 157 9.59 -3.72 -5.22
CA LEU A 157 8.54 -2.92 -5.85
C LEU A 157 8.40 -3.17 -7.36
N GLN A 158 9.43 -3.69 -8.05
CA GLN A 158 9.41 -3.88 -9.51
C GLN A 158 8.25 -4.78 -9.95
N ARG A 159 7.90 -5.79 -9.16
CA ARG A 159 6.77 -6.71 -9.43
C ARG A 159 5.41 -6.03 -9.50
N TYR A 160 5.23 -4.91 -8.81
CA TYR A 160 3.99 -4.13 -8.84
C TYR A 160 4.01 -3.01 -9.88
N LEU A 161 5.19 -2.54 -10.24
CA LEU A 161 5.38 -1.46 -11.20
C LEU A 161 5.40 -1.97 -12.65
N PHE A 162 5.89 -3.19 -12.86
CA PHE A 162 6.04 -3.82 -14.17
C PHE A 162 5.57 -5.28 -14.13
N PRO A 163 4.28 -5.54 -13.97
CA PRO A 163 3.75 -6.90 -13.81
C PRO A 163 3.91 -7.78 -15.07
N ASP A 164 4.11 -7.18 -16.24
CA ASP A 164 4.19 -7.87 -17.53
C ASP A 164 5.60 -8.34 -17.92
N VAL A 165 6.61 -8.12 -17.06
CA VAL A 165 7.98 -8.57 -17.30
C VAL A 165 8.14 -9.98 -16.72
N GLU A 166 8.15 -11.00 -17.59
CA GLU A 166 8.21 -12.43 -17.24
C GLU A 166 9.47 -12.85 -16.42
N GLU A 167 10.45 -11.97 -16.26
CA GLU A 167 11.73 -12.29 -15.60
C GLU A 167 11.74 -12.14 -14.07
N CYS A 168 10.67 -11.72 -13.43
CA CYS A 168 10.65 -11.40 -11.98
C CYS A 168 10.12 -12.50 -11.06
N HIS A 169 9.70 -13.65 -11.56
CA HIS A 169 9.30 -14.76 -10.72
C HIS A 169 10.21 -15.96 -10.92
N PRO A 170 10.98 -16.41 -9.91
CA PRO A 170 11.45 -17.77 -9.92
C PRO A 170 10.19 -18.65 -9.92
N GLN A 171 10.08 -19.49 -10.96
CA GLN A 171 8.98 -20.44 -11.09
C GLN A 171 8.94 -21.33 -9.84
N VAL A 172 8.04 -21.01 -8.92
CA VAL A 172 7.53 -22.02 -8.00
C VAL A 172 6.53 -22.81 -8.82
N GLU A 173 6.93 -24.00 -9.25
CA GLU A 173 6.05 -24.95 -9.89
C GLU A 173 4.87 -25.24 -8.95
N SER A 174 3.75 -24.52 -9.14
CA SER A 174 2.51 -24.79 -8.47
C SER A 174 1.75 -25.85 -9.26
N SER A 175 2.04 -27.11 -8.97
CA SER A 175 1.10 -28.19 -9.21
C SER A 175 -0.07 -28.04 -8.23
N GLY A 176 -1.10 -27.30 -8.61
CA GLY A 176 -2.29 -27.16 -7.77
C GLY A 176 -3.25 -26.14 -8.40
N THR A 177 -4.38 -26.63 -8.82
CA THR A 177 -5.54 -25.89 -9.33
C THR A 177 -6.01 -24.78 -8.39
N GLY A 178 -5.33 -23.64 -8.41
CA GLY A 178 -5.72 -22.44 -7.69
C GLY A 178 -6.83 -21.72 -8.44
N HIS A 179 -8.03 -21.69 -7.90
CA HIS A 179 -9.12 -20.86 -8.38
C HIS A 179 -8.70 -19.40 -8.35
N ARG A 180 -8.48 -18.84 -9.53
CA ARG A 180 -8.27 -17.42 -9.78
C ARG A 180 -9.54 -16.69 -9.36
N ARG A 181 -9.49 -15.82 -8.35
CA ARG A 181 -10.65 -15.04 -7.92
C ARG A 181 -11.03 -14.07 -9.03
N GLU A 182 -12.21 -14.30 -9.63
CA GLU A 182 -12.90 -13.33 -10.46
C GLU A 182 -13.35 -12.15 -9.60
N TYR A 183 -12.66 -11.02 -9.69
CA TYR A 183 -13.14 -9.74 -9.23
C TYR A 183 -13.09 -8.74 -10.38
N GLY A 184 -14.27 -8.25 -10.70
CA GLY A 184 -14.70 -7.42 -11.81
C GLY A 184 -13.67 -6.53 -12.48
N GLY A 185 -13.49 -6.74 -13.77
CA GLY A 185 -12.61 -6.01 -14.67
C GLY A 185 -11.56 -6.94 -15.25
N GLU A 186 -11.78 -7.42 -16.46
CA GLU A 186 -10.90 -8.30 -17.20
C GLU A 186 -9.50 -7.67 -17.36
N ASN A 187 -8.58 -8.08 -16.53
CA ASN A 187 -7.15 -7.98 -16.84
C ASN A 187 -6.48 -9.33 -16.48
N PRO A 188 -6.36 -10.25 -17.44
CA PRO A 188 -5.92 -11.63 -17.19
C PRO A 188 -4.47 -11.79 -16.74
N GLN A 189 -3.64 -10.73 -16.75
CA GLN A 189 -2.18 -10.85 -16.59
C GLN A 189 -1.48 -9.69 -15.88
N GLY A 190 -2.14 -8.83 -15.12
CA GLY A 190 -1.46 -7.67 -14.52
C GLY A 190 -1.86 -7.36 -13.08
N CYS A 191 -1.05 -6.60 -12.38
CA CYS A 191 -1.38 -6.02 -11.08
C CYS A 191 -2.63 -5.15 -11.14
N SER A 192 -3.41 -5.13 -10.05
CA SER A 192 -4.56 -4.25 -9.90
C SER A 192 -4.13 -2.78 -9.87
N GLU A 193 -5.08 -1.87 -10.10
CA GLU A 193 -4.85 -0.42 -10.00
C GLU A 193 -4.18 -0.02 -8.67
N PHE A 194 -4.60 -0.63 -7.57
CA PHE A 194 -4.09 -0.29 -6.24
C PHE A 194 -2.74 -0.93 -5.92
N GLU A 195 -2.40 -2.06 -6.51
CA GLU A 195 -1.06 -2.65 -6.43
C GLU A 195 -0.04 -1.77 -7.14
N ILE A 196 -0.37 -1.26 -8.34
CA ILE A 196 0.48 -0.30 -9.05
C ILE A 196 0.57 1.01 -8.25
N ARG A 197 -0.56 1.51 -7.72
CA ARG A 197 -0.58 2.69 -6.86
C ARG A 197 0.34 2.51 -5.66
N PHE A 198 0.30 1.37 -4.97
CA PHE A 198 1.20 1.04 -3.87
C PHE A 198 2.67 1.24 -4.29
N GLY A 199 3.09 0.64 -5.40
CA GLY A 199 4.44 0.82 -5.93
C GLY A 199 4.82 2.29 -6.13
N VAL A 200 3.97 3.07 -6.81
CA VAL A 200 4.22 4.50 -7.09
C VAL A 200 4.24 5.34 -5.80
N VAL A 201 3.34 5.08 -4.84
CA VAL A 201 3.31 5.83 -3.57
C VAL A 201 4.51 5.49 -2.70
N MET A 202 5.01 4.25 -2.73
CA MET A 202 6.27 3.88 -2.08
C MET A 202 7.46 4.60 -2.71
N LEU A 203 7.54 4.70 -4.05
CA LEU A 203 8.57 5.50 -4.73
C LEU A 203 8.52 6.96 -4.28
N MET A 204 7.33 7.56 -4.25
CA MET A 204 7.13 8.93 -3.78
C MET A 204 7.60 9.15 -2.34
N SER A 205 7.34 8.18 -1.47
CA SER A 205 7.58 8.32 -0.02
C SER A 205 9.06 8.15 0.35
N TYR A 206 9.79 7.28 -0.35
CA TYR A 206 11.13 6.84 0.08
C TYR A 206 12.24 7.02 -0.95
N PHE A 207 11.91 7.15 -2.25
CA PHE A 207 12.91 7.17 -3.32
C PHE A 207 13.10 8.53 -4.01
N LEU A 208 12.45 9.59 -3.52
CA LEU A 208 12.71 10.94 -3.99
C LEU A 208 13.97 11.50 -3.32
N VAL A 209 15.10 10.86 -3.61
CA VAL A 209 16.46 11.17 -3.15
C VAL A 209 17.42 11.22 -4.36
N PRO A 210 18.58 11.91 -4.25
CA PRO A 210 19.48 12.11 -5.41
C PRO A 210 19.88 10.82 -6.12
N GLU A 211 20.12 9.74 -5.38
CA GLU A 211 20.58 8.46 -5.89
C GLU A 211 19.53 7.71 -6.71
N TYR A 212 18.25 8.00 -6.49
CA TYR A 212 17.14 7.27 -7.12
C TYR A 212 16.26 8.12 -8.02
N ILE A 213 16.35 9.45 -7.99
CA ILE A 213 15.40 10.32 -8.73
C ILE A 213 15.36 10.03 -10.24
N GLY A 214 16.49 9.74 -10.86
CA GLY A 214 16.54 9.36 -12.28
C GLY A 214 15.79 8.07 -12.55
N LYS A 215 16.05 7.03 -11.75
CA LYS A 215 15.35 5.74 -11.83
C LYS A 215 13.84 5.88 -11.58
N VAL A 216 13.43 6.74 -10.63
CA VAL A 216 12.00 7.04 -10.38
C VAL A 216 11.37 7.64 -11.64
N PHE A 217 12.01 8.58 -12.31
CA PHE A 217 11.48 9.14 -13.56
C PHE A 217 11.34 8.09 -14.67
N GLU A 218 12.31 7.21 -14.83
CA GLU A 218 12.21 6.08 -15.77
C GLU A 218 11.01 5.18 -15.49
N VAL A 219 10.78 4.84 -14.21
CA VAL A 219 9.59 4.09 -13.79
C VAL A 219 8.32 4.85 -14.11
N LEU A 220 8.22 6.14 -13.76
CA LEU A 220 7.02 6.95 -14.02
C LEU A 220 6.75 7.14 -15.53
N ALA A 221 7.78 7.11 -16.39
CA ALA A 221 7.57 7.10 -17.82
C ALA A 221 6.92 5.79 -18.32
N ARG A 222 7.33 4.65 -17.77
CA ARG A 222 6.99 3.30 -18.26
C ARG A 222 5.78 2.67 -17.56
N VAL A 223 5.55 2.96 -16.28
CA VAL A 223 4.45 2.35 -15.52
C VAL A 223 3.11 2.52 -16.26
N ARG A 224 2.29 1.47 -16.23
CA ARG A 224 0.95 1.48 -16.85
C ARG A 224 0.13 2.65 -16.32
N LYS A 225 -0.51 3.36 -17.23
CA LYS A 225 -1.37 4.53 -16.96
C LYS A 225 -2.75 4.29 -17.59
N GLY A 226 -3.71 5.14 -17.21
CA GLY A 226 -5.08 5.07 -17.70
C GLY A 226 -6.10 4.77 -16.59
N ASP A 227 -5.68 4.08 -15.54
CA ASP A 227 -6.48 3.91 -14.33
C ASP A 227 -6.43 5.20 -13.49
N TYR A 228 -7.58 5.60 -12.96
CA TYR A 228 -7.71 6.89 -12.27
C TYR A 228 -6.74 7.06 -11.11
N TYR A 229 -6.63 6.04 -10.24
CA TYR A 229 -5.80 6.13 -9.03
C TYR A 229 -4.31 5.91 -9.30
N VAL A 230 -3.95 5.21 -10.39
CA VAL A 230 -2.55 5.15 -10.88
C VAL A 230 -2.14 6.52 -11.40
N ASP A 231 -2.93 7.13 -12.28
CA ASP A 231 -2.67 8.47 -12.81
C ASP A 231 -2.53 9.51 -11.70
N MET A 232 -3.39 9.42 -10.67
CA MET A 232 -3.32 10.30 -9.50
C MET A 232 -2.05 10.09 -8.69
N ALA A 233 -1.58 8.84 -8.53
CA ALA A 233 -0.33 8.54 -7.84
C ALA A 233 0.88 9.06 -8.60
N VAL A 234 0.94 8.85 -9.93
CA VAL A 234 2.00 9.38 -10.80
C VAL A 234 2.05 10.91 -10.72
N ALA A 235 0.90 11.57 -10.87
CA ALA A 235 0.80 13.01 -10.77
C ALA A 235 1.24 13.55 -9.39
N TRP A 236 0.89 12.84 -8.32
CA TRP A 236 1.28 13.21 -6.96
C TRP A 236 2.78 13.00 -6.73
N CYS A 237 3.34 11.89 -7.21
CA CYS A 237 4.77 11.62 -7.15
C CYS A 237 5.58 12.73 -7.87
N LEU A 238 5.17 13.11 -9.09
CA LEU A 238 5.79 14.20 -9.84
C LEU A 238 5.68 15.55 -9.13
N ALA A 239 4.52 15.88 -8.57
CA ALA A 239 4.34 17.14 -7.84
C ALA A 239 5.21 17.18 -6.56
N THR A 240 5.39 16.05 -5.89
CA THR A 240 6.27 15.91 -4.73
C THR A 240 7.74 15.97 -5.14
N ALA A 241 8.12 15.30 -6.23
CA ALA A 241 9.45 15.37 -6.80
C ALA A 241 9.82 16.81 -7.19
N ARG A 242 8.89 17.55 -7.80
CA ARG A 242 9.11 18.96 -8.14
C ARG A 242 9.47 19.83 -6.94
N ALA A 243 8.92 19.55 -5.78
CA ALA A 243 9.24 20.32 -4.57
C ALA A 243 10.68 20.13 -4.09
N LYS A 244 11.33 19.01 -4.46
CA LYS A 244 12.71 18.65 -4.07
C LYS A 244 13.71 18.79 -5.23
N PHE A 245 13.29 18.51 -6.45
CA PHE A 245 14.11 18.40 -7.68
C PHE A 245 13.45 19.17 -8.82
N ASP A 246 13.19 20.48 -8.65
CA ASP A 246 12.37 21.28 -9.56
C ASP A 246 12.84 21.24 -11.01
N ALA A 247 14.10 21.57 -11.28
CA ALA A 247 14.64 21.62 -12.66
C ALA A 247 14.58 20.24 -13.34
N GLN A 248 14.99 19.18 -12.64
CA GLN A 248 14.99 17.83 -13.18
C GLN A 248 13.57 17.33 -13.45
N THR A 249 12.61 17.65 -12.56
CA THR A 249 11.21 17.26 -12.74
C THR A 249 10.57 18.00 -13.92
N GLN A 250 10.85 19.29 -14.09
CA GLN A 250 10.34 20.07 -15.23
C GLN A 250 10.89 19.54 -16.56
N ALA A 251 12.18 19.25 -16.64
CA ALA A 251 12.81 18.67 -17.82
C ALA A 251 12.20 17.30 -18.17
N PHE A 252 11.99 16.44 -17.17
CA PHE A 252 11.34 15.14 -17.34
C PHE A 252 9.90 15.30 -17.87
N VAL A 253 9.08 16.12 -17.22
CA VAL A 253 7.66 16.31 -17.60
C VAL A 253 7.54 16.85 -19.03
N ALA A 254 8.45 17.72 -19.46
CA ALA A 254 8.46 18.27 -20.81
C ALA A 254 8.84 17.23 -21.89
N GLY A 255 9.67 16.23 -21.55
CA GLY A 255 10.20 15.25 -22.51
C GLY A 255 9.57 13.87 -22.47
N ALA A 256 8.86 13.50 -21.41
CA ALA A 256 8.45 12.11 -21.16
C ALA A 256 7.18 11.65 -21.91
N GLY A 257 6.50 12.54 -22.66
CA GLY A 257 5.29 12.17 -23.39
C GLY A 257 4.14 11.67 -22.51
N LEU A 258 4.02 12.18 -21.28
CA LEU A 258 3.00 11.74 -20.33
C LEU A 258 1.58 12.00 -20.85
N PRO A 259 0.59 11.13 -20.55
CA PRO A 259 -0.79 11.35 -20.95
C PRO A 259 -1.35 12.67 -20.45
N ALA A 260 -2.17 13.34 -21.26
CA ALA A 260 -2.78 14.63 -20.91
C ALA A 260 -3.56 14.60 -19.57
N GLY A 261 -4.20 13.45 -19.24
CA GLY A 261 -4.88 13.24 -17.97
C GLY A 261 -3.93 13.30 -16.76
N VAL A 262 -2.74 12.73 -16.87
CA VAL A 262 -1.69 12.78 -15.83
C VAL A 262 -1.17 14.20 -15.69
N LEU A 263 -0.86 14.87 -16.81
CA LEU A 263 -0.35 16.24 -16.80
C LEU A 263 -1.34 17.20 -16.14
N LYS A 264 -2.63 17.12 -16.47
CA LYS A 264 -3.68 17.94 -15.85
C LYS A 264 -3.74 17.74 -14.33
N LYS A 265 -3.67 16.47 -13.86
CA LYS A 265 -3.65 16.16 -12.43
C LYS A 265 -2.37 16.67 -11.75
N TYR A 266 -1.21 16.54 -12.41
CA TYR A 266 0.07 17.05 -11.92
C TYR A 266 0.04 18.58 -11.74
N GLU A 267 -0.38 19.32 -12.76
CA GLU A 267 -0.49 20.79 -12.69
C GLU A 267 -1.44 21.24 -11.56
N GLN A 268 -2.56 20.53 -11.39
CA GLN A 268 -3.49 20.82 -10.29
C GLN A 268 -2.80 20.66 -8.94
N LYS A 269 -2.12 19.54 -8.71
CA LYS A 269 -1.40 19.29 -7.44
C LYS A 269 -0.28 20.29 -7.18
N VAL A 270 0.42 20.73 -8.20
CA VAL A 270 1.42 21.81 -8.09
C VAL A 270 0.78 23.12 -7.68
N ARG A 271 -0.33 23.51 -8.31
CA ARG A 271 -1.09 24.73 -7.94
C ARG A 271 -1.57 24.67 -6.49
N ASP A 272 -2.16 23.54 -6.08
CA ASP A 272 -2.65 23.35 -4.71
C ASP A 272 -1.52 23.49 -3.67
N SER A 273 -0.35 22.91 -3.95
CA SER A 273 0.83 23.01 -3.09
C SER A 273 1.33 24.47 -2.95
N LEU A 274 1.33 25.25 -4.02
CA LEU A 274 1.73 26.66 -4.01
C LEU A 274 0.75 27.54 -3.22
N ILE A 275 -0.55 27.28 -3.32
CA ILE A 275 -1.58 27.97 -2.55
C ILE A 275 -1.42 27.70 -1.06
N MET A 276 -1.17 26.45 -0.66
CA MET A 276 -0.96 26.07 0.74
C MET A 276 0.29 26.72 1.33
N ARG A 277 1.40 26.78 0.56
CA ARG A 277 2.63 27.49 0.99
C ARG A 277 2.38 28.97 1.24
N LYS A 278 1.68 29.67 0.34
CA LYS A 278 1.34 31.10 0.50
C LYS A 278 0.50 31.35 1.74
N ARG A 279 -0.50 30.50 2.03
CA ARG A 279 -1.32 30.61 3.25
C ARG A 279 -0.55 30.34 4.54
N GLY A 280 0.43 29.46 4.51
CA GLY A 280 1.31 29.15 5.65
C GLY A 280 2.32 30.26 5.98
N SER A 281 2.73 31.05 4.95
CA SER A 281 3.66 32.16 5.11
C SER A 281 3.00 33.46 5.59
N SER A 282 1.66 33.48 5.65
CA SER A 282 0.86 34.66 6.07
C SER A 282 0.36 34.52 7.53
N ARG A 283 0.86 33.58 8.29
CA ARG A 283 0.65 33.40 9.73
C ARG A 283 1.98 33.47 10.47
#